data_83439c614ea66668ad13dd690f64d755
#
_entry.id   83439c614ea66668ad13dd690f64d755
#
_cell.length_a   1.000
_cell.length_b   1.000
_cell.length_c   1.000
_cell.angle_alpha   90.00
_cell.angle_beta   90.00
_cell.angle_gamma   90.00
#
_symmetry.space_group_name_H-M   'P 1'
#
loop_
_entity.id
_entity.type
_entity.pdbx_description
1 polymer ?
#
loop_
_entity_poly.entity_id
_entity_poly.type
_entity_poly.pdbx_seq_one_letter_code
_entity_poly.pdbx_strand_id
1 'polypeptide(L)'
;MILQLVRARRKQVLIDVDTQKDFLLAEGKACVRNHRRVLGHIRRVMAWARVRGIPIISLAEVHPNDNGESEFGYCVDGTEGQKKVHYTLVSNRVSFPADGHNDLPRDMLRHYSQVILHKRCVDPFEEPRIDRLLSEMRANEFIVIGSSAEGAVKATVLGLLQRGKKVIVVADAVGSHNKREAKLALRKVEAKGAKLVETKRVAGVSHLRRVGACDCESCRGLTRKASISLGEAN
;
A
#
# COMPACT_ATOMS: atom_id res chain seq x y z
N MET A 1 14.80 -22.77 -32.58
CA MET A 1 15.20 -22.72 -31.16
C MET A 1 14.47 -21.53 -30.55
N ILE A 2 13.29 -21.75 -29.93
CA ILE A 2 12.48 -20.70 -29.30
C ILE A 2 13.10 -20.45 -27.95
N LEU A 3 13.84 -19.36 -27.81
CA LEU A 3 14.26 -18.82 -26.52
C LEU A 3 13.02 -18.36 -25.77
N GLN A 4 12.41 -19.23 -24.97
CA GLN A 4 11.49 -18.84 -23.92
C GLN A 4 12.30 -18.02 -22.92
N LEU A 5 12.19 -16.70 -23.01
CA LEU A 5 12.55 -15.81 -21.92
C LEU A 5 11.64 -16.16 -20.75
N VAL A 6 12.10 -17.09 -19.91
CA VAL A 6 11.46 -17.39 -18.64
C VAL A 6 11.59 -16.12 -17.81
N ARG A 7 10.55 -15.27 -17.86
CA ARG A 7 10.42 -14.14 -16.92
C ARG A 7 10.49 -14.73 -15.52
N ALA A 8 11.54 -14.39 -14.78
CA ALA A 8 11.74 -14.89 -13.43
C ALA A 8 10.47 -14.62 -12.60
N ARG A 9 9.81 -15.69 -12.16
CA ARG A 9 8.59 -15.59 -11.36
C ARG A 9 8.96 -15.02 -10.00
N ARG A 10 8.39 -13.87 -9.65
CA ARG A 10 8.60 -13.26 -8.34
C ARG A 10 7.96 -14.11 -7.25
N LYS A 11 8.64 -14.28 -6.11
CA LYS A 11 8.05 -15.02 -4.98
C LYS A 11 6.87 -14.24 -4.39
N GLN A 12 7.05 -12.95 -4.13
CA GLN A 12 6.06 -12.08 -3.50
C GLN A 12 6.08 -10.68 -4.10
N VAL A 13 4.93 -10.00 -4.06
CA VAL A 13 4.75 -8.59 -4.41
C VAL A 13 3.89 -7.97 -3.32
N LEU A 14 4.29 -6.81 -2.80
CA LEU A 14 3.49 -6.04 -1.87
C LEU A 14 2.61 -5.05 -2.65
N ILE A 15 1.31 -5.09 -2.41
CA ILE A 15 0.34 -4.10 -2.90
C ILE A 15 -0.03 -3.20 -1.73
N ASP A 16 0.26 -1.94 -1.88
CA ASP A 16 0.06 -0.88 -0.90
C ASP A 16 -1.06 0.04 -1.40
N VAL A 17 -2.25 -0.06 -0.80
CA VAL A 17 -3.49 0.58 -1.28
C VAL A 17 -3.75 1.83 -0.46
N ASP A 18 -3.83 2.98 -1.13
CA ASP A 18 -4.29 4.27 -0.61
C ASP A 18 -3.71 4.63 0.78
N THR A 19 -2.39 4.45 0.93
CA THR A 19 -1.67 4.84 2.16
C THR A 19 -1.28 6.31 2.13
N GLN A 20 -2.29 7.16 1.87
CA GLN A 20 -2.18 8.61 1.75
C GLN A 20 -2.50 9.29 3.08
N LYS A 21 -2.08 10.57 3.19
CA LYS A 21 -2.24 11.35 4.42
C LYS A 21 -3.71 11.51 4.79
N ASP A 22 -4.58 11.76 3.81
CA ASP A 22 -6.01 11.92 4.03
C ASP A 22 -6.68 10.69 4.65
N PHE A 23 -6.18 9.48 4.37
CA PHE A 23 -6.73 8.25 4.94
C PHE A 23 -6.08 7.84 6.26
N LEU A 24 -4.82 8.18 6.49
CA LEU A 24 -4.04 7.58 7.57
C LEU A 24 -3.57 8.55 8.65
N LEU A 25 -3.64 9.85 8.45
CA LEU A 25 -3.29 10.84 9.47
C LEU A 25 -4.54 11.41 10.12
N ALA A 26 -4.44 11.81 11.40
CA ALA A 26 -5.56 12.28 12.19
C ALA A 26 -6.24 13.53 11.61
N GLU A 27 -5.45 14.38 10.96
CA GLU A 27 -5.87 15.60 10.25
C GLU A 27 -6.42 15.34 8.84
N GLY A 28 -6.34 14.09 8.37
CA GLY A 28 -6.80 13.71 7.03
C GLY A 28 -8.32 13.76 6.90
N LYS A 29 -8.80 14.26 5.76
CA LYS A 29 -10.23 14.50 5.49
C LYS A 29 -11.06 13.21 5.39
N ALA A 30 -10.43 12.09 5.10
CA ALA A 30 -11.05 10.76 5.03
C ALA A 30 -10.34 9.77 5.98
N CYS A 31 -9.93 10.24 7.17
CA CYS A 31 -9.14 9.45 8.09
C CYS A 31 -9.89 8.21 8.59
N VAL A 32 -9.26 7.05 8.45
CA VAL A 32 -9.80 5.78 8.97
C VAL A 32 -9.79 5.78 10.50
N ARG A 33 -10.82 5.21 11.12
CA ARG A 33 -10.99 5.25 12.58
C ARG A 33 -9.87 4.56 13.36
N ASN A 34 -9.28 3.53 12.78
CA ASN A 34 -8.20 2.75 13.41
C ASN A 34 -6.79 3.20 12.97
N HIS A 35 -6.63 4.41 12.41
CA HIS A 35 -5.40 4.93 11.81
C HIS A 35 -4.15 4.73 12.69
N ARG A 36 -4.20 5.09 13.99
CA ARG A 36 -3.05 4.98 14.91
C ARG A 36 -2.49 3.57 14.98
N ARG A 37 -3.38 2.57 15.06
CA ARG A 37 -2.99 1.16 15.10
C ARG A 37 -2.46 0.68 13.75
N VAL A 38 -3.16 1.00 12.68
CA VAL A 38 -2.84 0.58 11.31
C VAL A 38 -1.51 1.14 10.85
N LEU A 39 -1.24 2.41 11.16
CA LEU A 39 0.03 3.07 10.83
C LEU A 39 1.26 2.27 11.32
N GLY A 40 1.23 1.78 12.57
CA GLY A 40 2.30 0.96 13.12
C GLY A 40 2.50 -0.34 12.34
N HIS A 41 1.42 -1.00 11.95
CA HIS A 41 1.46 -2.25 11.18
C HIS A 41 1.90 -2.02 9.74
N ILE A 42 1.39 -1.01 9.05
CA ILE A 42 1.83 -0.63 7.70
C ILE A 42 3.33 -0.35 7.69
N ARG A 43 3.82 0.47 8.63
CA ARG A 43 5.26 0.77 8.77
C ARG A 43 6.09 -0.51 8.90
N ARG A 44 5.61 -1.50 9.67
CA ARG A 44 6.28 -2.80 9.84
C ARG A 44 6.36 -3.58 8.54
N VAL A 45 5.25 -3.71 7.84
CA VAL A 45 5.21 -4.47 6.58
C VAL A 45 6.07 -3.79 5.52
N MET A 46 6.02 -2.46 5.41
CA MET A 46 6.86 -1.70 4.49
C MET A 46 8.36 -1.87 4.78
N ALA A 47 8.74 -1.80 6.06
CA ALA A 47 10.13 -2.02 6.47
C ALA A 47 10.61 -3.45 6.14
N TRP A 48 9.77 -4.45 6.41
CA TRP A 48 10.03 -5.84 6.04
C TRP A 48 10.21 -6.02 4.53
N ALA A 49 9.33 -5.42 3.73
CA ALA A 49 9.41 -5.51 2.27
C ALA A 49 10.72 -4.92 1.74
N ARG A 50 11.15 -3.76 2.27
CA ARG A 50 12.43 -3.13 1.90
C ARG A 50 13.63 -4.04 2.20
N VAL A 51 13.70 -4.57 3.43
CA VAL A 51 14.81 -5.44 3.84
C VAL A 51 14.89 -6.72 3.01
N ARG A 52 13.74 -7.23 2.58
CA ARG A 52 13.65 -8.44 1.77
C ARG A 52 13.75 -8.19 0.26
N GLY A 53 13.87 -6.93 -0.18
CA GLY A 53 13.87 -6.57 -1.60
C GLY A 53 12.57 -6.96 -2.31
N ILE A 54 11.45 -6.97 -1.58
CA ILE A 54 10.13 -7.29 -2.17
C ILE A 54 9.66 -6.07 -2.95
N PRO A 55 9.33 -6.23 -4.24
CA PRO A 55 8.83 -5.14 -5.05
C PRO A 55 7.48 -4.65 -4.52
N ILE A 56 7.28 -3.34 -4.57
CA ILE A 56 6.08 -2.68 -4.07
C ILE A 56 5.33 -2.06 -5.23
N ILE A 57 4.02 -2.32 -5.29
CA ILE A 57 3.08 -1.58 -6.14
C ILE A 57 2.19 -0.79 -5.19
N SER A 58 2.21 0.52 -5.34
CA SER A 58 1.36 1.42 -4.57
C SER A 58 0.24 1.94 -5.44
N LEU A 59 -0.97 1.78 -4.99
CA LEU A 59 -2.16 2.38 -5.57
C LEU A 59 -2.46 3.64 -4.77
N ALA A 60 -2.72 4.75 -5.45
CA ALA A 60 -2.97 6.03 -4.79
C ALA A 60 -4.17 6.72 -5.43
N GLU A 61 -5.18 7.00 -4.63
CA GLU A 61 -6.38 7.70 -5.07
C GLU A 61 -6.09 9.17 -5.34
N VAL A 62 -6.67 9.70 -6.42
CA VAL A 62 -6.54 11.10 -6.79
C VAL A 62 -7.86 11.62 -7.36
N HIS A 63 -8.29 12.77 -6.86
CA HIS A 63 -9.48 13.45 -7.36
C HIS A 63 -9.10 14.78 -8.02
N PRO A 64 -9.78 15.17 -9.12
CA PRO A 64 -9.51 16.43 -9.78
C PRO A 64 -9.66 17.61 -8.81
N ASN A 65 -8.88 18.64 -9.06
CA ASN A 65 -9.00 19.93 -8.39
C ASN A 65 -9.66 20.92 -9.36
N ASP A 66 -10.97 20.86 -9.49
CA ASP A 66 -11.71 21.70 -10.38
C ASP A 66 -11.94 23.06 -9.71
N ASN A 67 -11.03 24.03 -9.95
CA ASN A 67 -11.10 25.40 -9.43
C ASN A 67 -11.21 25.52 -7.89
N GLY A 68 -10.65 24.55 -7.15
CA GLY A 68 -10.70 24.53 -5.69
C GLY A 68 -11.89 23.78 -5.09
N GLU A 69 -12.81 23.30 -5.91
CA GLU A 69 -13.93 22.46 -5.50
C GLU A 69 -13.72 21.05 -6.03
N SER A 70 -13.67 20.07 -5.12
CA SER A 70 -13.67 18.66 -5.47
C SER A 70 -14.87 18.01 -4.81
N GLU A 71 -15.65 17.26 -5.58
CA GLU A 71 -16.82 16.54 -5.10
C GLU A 71 -16.50 15.63 -3.89
N PHE A 72 -15.29 15.05 -3.87
CA PHE A 72 -14.88 14.11 -2.83
C PHE A 72 -14.23 14.78 -1.62
N GLY A 73 -13.68 15.98 -1.74
CA GLY A 73 -13.07 16.75 -0.66
C GLY A 73 -11.79 16.16 -0.06
N TYR A 74 -11.34 14.97 -0.46
CA TYR A 74 -10.12 14.29 0.00
C TYR A 74 -9.29 13.81 -1.19
N CYS A 75 -8.00 13.54 -0.98
CA CYS A 75 -7.04 13.14 -2.01
C CYS A 75 -7.09 13.99 -3.28
N VAL A 76 -7.41 15.28 -3.10
CA VAL A 76 -7.50 16.26 -4.18
C VAL A 76 -6.11 16.52 -4.75
N ASP A 77 -5.99 16.55 -6.07
CA ASP A 77 -4.72 16.70 -6.77
C ASP A 77 -3.96 17.96 -6.34
N GLY A 78 -2.66 17.81 -6.12
CA GLY A 78 -1.76 18.86 -5.64
C GLY A 78 -1.83 19.15 -4.13
N THR A 79 -2.78 18.56 -3.37
CA THR A 79 -2.89 18.81 -1.92
C THR A 79 -1.94 17.95 -1.09
N GLU A 80 -1.73 18.34 0.17
CA GLU A 80 -0.96 17.54 1.13
C GLU A 80 -1.66 16.22 1.46
N GLY A 81 -3.00 16.19 1.47
CA GLY A 81 -3.81 15.02 1.76
C GLY A 81 -3.62 13.88 0.76
N GLN A 82 -3.45 14.23 -0.52
CA GLN A 82 -3.16 13.29 -1.60
C GLN A 82 -1.83 12.56 -1.41
N LYS A 83 -0.84 13.22 -0.79
CA LYS A 83 0.51 12.65 -0.68
C LYS A 83 0.51 11.39 0.17
N LYS A 84 1.29 10.40 -0.27
CA LYS A 84 1.50 9.19 0.52
C LYS A 84 2.22 9.51 1.84
N VAL A 85 1.92 8.73 2.87
CA VAL A 85 2.65 8.81 4.12
C VAL A 85 4.12 8.43 3.88
N HIS A 86 5.06 9.24 4.33
CA HIS A 86 6.48 9.19 3.94
C HIS A 86 7.14 7.81 4.10
N TYR A 87 6.84 7.05 5.16
CA TYR A 87 7.42 5.72 5.37
C TYR A 87 6.84 4.63 4.45
N THR A 88 5.82 4.94 3.65
CA THR A 88 5.34 4.08 2.56
C THR A 88 6.01 4.38 1.22
N LEU A 89 6.91 5.35 1.18
CA LEU A 89 7.70 5.70 0.01
C LEU A 89 9.10 5.07 0.09
N VAL A 90 9.57 4.54 -1.04
CA VAL A 90 10.94 4.04 -1.22
C VAL A 90 11.71 5.02 -2.11
N SER A 91 13.02 5.17 -1.90
CA SER A 91 13.85 6.10 -2.68
C SER A 91 13.82 5.78 -4.18
N ASN A 92 14.05 4.51 -4.53
CA ASN A 92 14.01 4.06 -5.93
C ASN A 92 12.58 3.72 -6.35
N ARG A 93 11.84 4.75 -6.81
CA ARG A 93 10.44 4.65 -7.24
C ARG A 93 10.14 5.41 -8.51
N VAL A 94 9.06 5.03 -9.17
CA VAL A 94 8.45 5.73 -10.30
C VAL A 94 6.96 5.89 -10.06
N SER A 95 6.36 6.96 -10.56
CA SER A 95 4.94 7.26 -10.42
C SER A 95 4.30 7.51 -11.78
N PHE A 96 3.08 7.01 -11.96
CA PHE A 96 2.27 7.18 -13.17
C PHE A 96 0.92 7.81 -12.80
N PRO A 97 0.49 8.86 -13.52
CA PRO A 97 -0.80 9.51 -13.27
C PRO A 97 -1.97 8.63 -13.70
N ALA A 98 -3.17 8.97 -13.22
CA ALA A 98 -4.44 8.42 -13.67
C ALA A 98 -4.95 9.25 -14.86
N ASP A 99 -4.41 8.99 -16.04
CA ASP A 99 -4.68 9.72 -17.28
C ASP A 99 -5.44 8.87 -18.34
N GLY A 100 -5.88 7.67 -17.96
CA GLY A 100 -6.62 6.76 -18.84
C GLY A 100 -5.75 5.99 -19.85
N HIS A 101 -4.44 6.23 -19.88
CA HIS A 101 -3.53 5.49 -20.74
C HIS A 101 -3.19 4.12 -20.14
N ASN A 102 -2.81 3.18 -21.00
CA ASN A 102 -2.37 1.84 -20.57
C ASN A 102 -0.88 1.57 -20.80
N ASP A 103 -0.13 2.57 -21.27
CA ASP A 103 1.28 2.48 -21.56
C ASP A 103 2.10 2.35 -20.26
N LEU A 104 2.93 1.34 -20.21
CA LEU A 104 3.86 1.11 -19.12
C LEU A 104 5.19 0.59 -19.69
N PRO A 105 6.32 1.11 -19.20
CA PRO A 105 7.62 0.57 -19.56
C PRO A 105 7.73 -0.92 -19.20
N ARG A 106 8.42 -1.68 -20.02
CA ARG A 106 8.67 -3.10 -19.74
C ARG A 106 9.57 -3.24 -18.51
N ASP A 107 9.35 -4.30 -17.75
CA ASP A 107 10.23 -4.70 -16.63
C ASP A 107 10.47 -3.62 -15.55
N MET A 108 9.54 -2.68 -15.34
CA MET A 108 9.65 -1.58 -14.37
C MET A 108 10.16 -2.05 -12.99
N LEU A 109 9.67 -3.17 -12.49
CA LEU A 109 10.07 -3.71 -11.19
C LEU A 109 11.47 -4.36 -11.19
N ARG A 110 12.21 -4.32 -12.29
CA ARG A 110 13.66 -4.59 -12.31
C ARG A 110 14.47 -3.33 -12.04
N HIS A 111 13.93 -2.19 -12.45
CA HIS A 111 14.60 -0.89 -12.34
C HIS A 111 14.16 -0.13 -11.10
N TYR A 112 12.92 -0.31 -10.67
CA TYR A 112 12.33 0.39 -9.53
C TYR A 112 11.90 -0.59 -8.45
N SER A 113 12.16 -0.23 -7.20
CA SER A 113 11.71 -1.00 -6.03
C SER A 113 10.25 -0.74 -5.70
N GLN A 114 9.72 0.42 -6.15
CA GLN A 114 8.31 0.79 -5.99
C GLN A 114 7.78 1.44 -7.26
N VAL A 115 6.59 1.00 -7.68
CA VAL A 115 5.80 1.62 -8.75
C VAL A 115 4.54 2.18 -8.12
N ILE A 116 4.31 3.47 -8.26
CA ILE A 116 3.11 4.16 -7.77
C ILE A 116 2.19 4.39 -8.95
N LEU A 117 0.97 3.91 -8.87
CA LEU A 117 -0.07 4.08 -9.89
C LEU A 117 -1.23 4.85 -9.27
N HIS A 118 -1.55 5.99 -9.85
CA HIS A 118 -2.70 6.77 -9.42
C HIS A 118 -3.99 6.19 -10.01
N LYS A 119 -5.10 6.34 -9.29
CA LYS A 119 -6.44 5.92 -9.70
C LYS A 119 -7.48 6.97 -9.31
N ARG A 120 -8.56 7.04 -10.09
CA ARG A 120 -9.69 7.96 -9.84
C ARG A 120 -10.90 7.26 -9.24
N CYS A 121 -10.91 5.93 -9.22
CA CYS A 121 -12.02 5.10 -8.76
C CYS A 121 -11.63 4.24 -7.57
N VAL A 122 -12.62 3.78 -6.81
CA VAL A 122 -12.42 2.85 -5.69
C VAL A 122 -11.89 1.51 -6.19
N ASP A 123 -12.41 1.01 -7.31
CA ASP A 123 -11.89 -0.20 -7.95
C ASP A 123 -10.64 0.16 -8.78
N PRO A 124 -9.44 -0.31 -8.39
CA PRO A 124 -8.23 0.03 -9.10
C PRO A 124 -8.16 -0.56 -10.52
N PHE A 125 -8.94 -1.59 -10.81
CA PHE A 125 -8.94 -2.23 -12.13
C PHE A 125 -9.72 -1.45 -13.20
N GLU A 126 -10.41 -0.37 -12.82
CA GLU A 126 -10.96 0.61 -13.75
C GLU A 126 -9.86 1.49 -14.38
N GLU A 127 -8.66 1.56 -13.76
CA GLU A 127 -7.51 2.25 -14.34
C GLU A 127 -6.70 1.31 -15.25
N PRO A 128 -6.56 1.64 -16.56
CA PRO A 128 -5.97 0.74 -17.55
C PRO A 128 -4.53 0.30 -17.20
N ARG A 129 -3.70 1.21 -16.67
CA ARG A 129 -2.33 0.86 -16.24
C ARG A 129 -2.31 -0.13 -15.09
N ILE A 130 -3.21 0.02 -14.13
CA ILE A 130 -3.30 -0.86 -12.96
C ILE A 130 -3.79 -2.23 -13.40
N ASP A 131 -4.86 -2.28 -14.18
CA ASP A 131 -5.40 -3.53 -14.70
C ASP A 131 -4.34 -4.29 -15.49
N ARG A 132 -3.68 -3.63 -16.43
CA ARG A 132 -2.61 -4.23 -17.23
C ARG A 132 -1.47 -4.77 -16.36
N LEU A 133 -0.92 -3.93 -15.46
CA LEU A 133 0.21 -4.34 -14.64
C LEU A 133 -0.13 -5.54 -13.76
N LEU A 134 -1.24 -5.48 -13.04
CA LEU A 134 -1.63 -6.54 -12.10
C LEU A 134 -2.12 -7.81 -12.82
N SER A 135 -2.73 -7.68 -14.00
CA SER A 135 -3.15 -8.83 -14.81
C SER A 135 -1.95 -9.59 -15.39
N GLU A 136 -0.99 -8.87 -16.00
CA GLU A 136 0.19 -9.46 -16.63
C GLU A 136 1.24 -9.95 -15.62
N MET A 137 1.23 -9.40 -14.40
CA MET A 137 2.25 -9.71 -13.40
C MET A 137 2.17 -11.15 -12.91
N ARG A 138 3.34 -11.81 -12.89
CA ARG A 138 3.50 -13.17 -12.36
C ARG A 138 4.22 -13.12 -11.02
N ALA A 139 3.51 -13.48 -9.97
CA ALA A 139 4.05 -13.67 -8.63
C ALA A 139 3.42 -14.89 -7.98
N ASN A 140 4.10 -15.48 -6.98
CA ASN A 140 3.51 -16.60 -6.23
C ASN A 140 2.42 -16.09 -5.30
N GLU A 141 2.63 -14.91 -4.68
CA GLU A 141 1.71 -14.31 -3.71
C GLU A 141 1.69 -12.78 -3.84
N PHE A 142 0.51 -12.21 -3.72
CA PHE A 142 0.27 -10.78 -3.62
C PHE A 142 -0.12 -10.46 -2.18
N ILE A 143 0.69 -9.67 -1.49
CA ILE A 143 0.45 -9.26 -0.11
C ILE A 143 -0.20 -7.88 -0.14
N VAL A 144 -1.37 -7.73 0.46
CA VAL A 144 -2.16 -6.49 0.39
C VAL A 144 -2.25 -5.83 1.77
N ILE A 145 -1.96 -4.53 1.81
CA ILE A 145 -2.10 -3.63 2.96
C ILE A 145 -2.73 -2.31 2.52
N GLY A 146 -3.15 -1.46 3.44
CA GLY A 146 -3.60 -0.09 3.15
C GLY A 146 -4.99 0.25 3.65
N SER A 147 -5.74 1.11 2.94
CA SER A 147 -7.09 1.57 3.29
C SER A 147 -8.01 1.73 2.08
N SER A 148 -9.31 1.61 2.22
CA SER A 148 -10.06 1.08 3.35
C SER A 148 -10.48 -0.36 3.09
N ALA A 149 -10.66 -1.13 4.17
CA ALA A 149 -11.07 -2.54 4.11
C ALA A 149 -12.38 -2.74 3.33
N GLU A 150 -13.35 -1.88 3.59
CA GLU A 150 -14.68 -1.89 2.98
C GLU A 150 -14.73 -1.34 1.54
N GLY A 151 -13.69 -0.60 1.15
CA GLY A 151 -13.55 0.05 -0.16
C GLY A 151 -12.45 -0.56 -1.03
N ALA A 152 -11.42 0.26 -1.30
CA ALA A 152 -10.37 -0.02 -2.28
C ALA A 152 -9.56 -1.30 -1.97
N VAL A 153 -9.31 -1.63 -0.70
CA VAL A 153 -8.62 -2.89 -0.35
C VAL A 153 -9.46 -4.09 -0.77
N LYS A 154 -10.76 -4.08 -0.45
CA LYS A 154 -11.69 -5.15 -0.87
C LYS A 154 -11.73 -5.28 -2.40
N ALA A 155 -11.88 -4.17 -3.13
CA ALA A 155 -11.90 -4.15 -4.59
C ALA A 155 -10.59 -4.71 -5.17
N THR A 156 -9.45 -4.25 -4.68
CA THR A 156 -8.12 -4.74 -5.08
C THR A 156 -8.00 -6.26 -4.89
N VAL A 157 -8.37 -6.76 -3.71
CA VAL A 157 -8.27 -8.19 -3.40
C VAL A 157 -9.17 -9.03 -4.30
N LEU A 158 -10.45 -8.63 -4.46
CA LEU A 158 -11.39 -9.36 -5.32
C LEU A 158 -10.93 -9.35 -6.78
N GLY A 159 -10.47 -8.23 -7.30
CA GLY A 159 -9.97 -8.14 -8.66
C GLY A 159 -8.72 -8.99 -8.91
N LEU A 160 -7.81 -9.08 -7.93
CA LEU A 160 -6.66 -9.99 -7.99
C LEU A 160 -7.09 -11.47 -7.99
N LEU A 161 -8.04 -11.84 -7.12
CA LEU A 161 -8.57 -13.21 -7.05
C LEU A 161 -9.27 -13.62 -8.35
N GLN A 162 -10.07 -12.72 -8.96
CA GLN A 162 -10.72 -12.95 -10.26
C GLN A 162 -9.69 -13.20 -11.39
N ARG A 163 -8.49 -12.63 -11.27
CA ARG A 163 -7.37 -12.84 -12.19
C ARG A 163 -6.50 -14.05 -11.82
N GLY A 164 -7.01 -14.93 -10.95
CA GLY A 164 -6.33 -16.17 -10.54
C GLY A 164 -5.07 -15.93 -9.69
N LYS A 165 -4.94 -14.76 -9.06
CA LYS A 165 -3.78 -14.47 -8.20
C LYS A 165 -3.99 -15.04 -6.80
N LYS A 166 -2.90 -15.48 -6.15
CA LYS A 166 -2.91 -15.85 -4.73
C LYS A 166 -2.72 -14.61 -3.90
N VAL A 167 -3.69 -14.31 -3.03
CA VAL A 167 -3.71 -13.05 -2.26
C VAL A 167 -3.64 -13.33 -0.77
N ILE A 168 -2.77 -12.60 -0.10
CA ILE A 168 -2.65 -12.53 1.35
C ILE A 168 -3.01 -11.11 1.78
N VAL A 169 -3.99 -10.95 2.67
CA VAL A 169 -4.35 -9.66 3.26
C VAL A 169 -3.77 -9.61 4.67
N VAL A 170 -3.01 -8.56 4.98
CA VAL A 170 -2.49 -8.32 6.32
C VAL A 170 -3.54 -7.53 7.11
N ALA A 171 -4.45 -8.26 7.77
CA ALA A 171 -5.69 -7.73 8.31
C ALA A 171 -5.50 -6.62 9.36
N ASP A 172 -4.43 -6.66 10.16
CA ASP A 172 -4.08 -5.63 11.14
C ASP A 172 -3.33 -4.42 10.54
N ALA A 173 -2.91 -4.52 9.27
CA ALA A 173 -2.34 -3.44 8.46
C ALA A 173 -3.37 -2.86 7.46
N VAL A 174 -4.66 -3.09 7.69
CA VAL A 174 -5.76 -2.54 6.88
C VAL A 174 -6.60 -1.57 7.68
N GLY A 175 -6.73 -0.35 7.16
CA GLY A 175 -7.55 0.71 7.71
C GLY A 175 -9.05 0.53 7.44
N SER A 176 -9.91 1.11 8.30
CA SER A 176 -11.35 1.10 8.09
C SER A 176 -12.05 2.29 8.70
N HIS A 177 -13.13 2.74 8.06
CA HIS A 177 -14.03 3.76 8.59
C HIS A 177 -15.09 3.14 9.50
N ASN A 178 -15.52 1.90 9.19
CA ASN A 178 -16.56 1.20 9.93
C ASN A 178 -16.12 -0.23 10.26
N LYS A 179 -15.99 -0.53 11.56
CA LYS A 179 -15.54 -1.84 12.06
C LYS A 179 -16.42 -3.02 11.59
N ARG A 180 -17.75 -2.81 11.52
CA ARG A 180 -18.69 -3.86 11.09
C ARG A 180 -18.54 -4.16 9.61
N GLU A 181 -18.49 -3.11 8.80
CA GLU A 181 -18.31 -3.22 7.35
C GLU A 181 -16.95 -3.81 6.98
N ALA A 182 -15.89 -3.37 7.67
CA ALA A 182 -14.56 -3.95 7.51
C ALA A 182 -14.54 -5.46 7.79
N LYS A 183 -15.21 -5.89 8.88
CA LYS A 183 -15.30 -7.31 9.22
C LYS A 183 -16.04 -8.10 8.13
N LEU A 184 -17.12 -7.53 7.57
CA LEU A 184 -17.85 -8.16 6.48
C LEU A 184 -17.01 -8.21 5.19
N ALA A 185 -16.30 -7.12 4.87
CA ALA A 185 -15.41 -7.07 3.71
C ALA A 185 -14.28 -8.11 3.80
N LEU A 186 -13.61 -8.21 4.95
CA LEU A 186 -12.55 -9.19 5.17
C LEU A 186 -13.07 -10.63 5.08
N ARG A 187 -14.23 -10.94 5.67
CA ARG A 187 -14.88 -12.24 5.52
C ARG A 187 -15.24 -12.56 4.07
N LYS A 188 -15.73 -11.55 3.32
CA LYS A 188 -16.05 -11.73 1.91
C LYS A 188 -14.83 -12.09 1.07
N VAL A 189 -13.70 -11.38 1.25
CA VAL A 189 -12.47 -11.69 0.50
C VAL A 189 -11.88 -13.04 0.92
N GLU A 190 -11.96 -13.41 2.20
CA GLU A 190 -11.54 -14.72 2.70
C GLU A 190 -12.38 -15.85 2.08
N ALA A 191 -13.70 -15.72 2.06
CA ALA A 191 -14.61 -16.67 1.42
C ALA A 191 -14.38 -16.81 -0.10
N LYS A 192 -13.79 -15.78 -0.73
CA LYS A 192 -13.38 -15.80 -2.15
C LYS A 192 -11.97 -16.35 -2.38
N GLY A 193 -11.26 -16.76 -1.32
CA GLY A 193 -9.96 -17.42 -1.41
C GLY A 193 -8.74 -16.59 -1.01
N ALA A 194 -8.92 -15.37 -0.51
CA ALA A 194 -7.83 -14.63 0.10
C ALA A 194 -7.44 -15.23 1.46
N LYS A 195 -6.16 -15.22 1.77
CA LYS A 195 -5.66 -15.61 3.09
C LYS A 195 -5.54 -14.40 3.99
N LEU A 196 -6.21 -14.38 5.13
CA LEU A 196 -6.05 -13.35 6.14
C LEU A 196 -4.92 -13.72 7.10
N VAL A 197 -4.02 -12.78 7.35
CA VAL A 197 -2.90 -12.94 8.29
C VAL A 197 -2.71 -11.68 9.11
N GLU A 198 -1.97 -11.77 10.20
CA GLU A 198 -1.49 -10.62 10.95
C GLU A 198 -0.06 -10.23 10.55
N THR A 199 0.32 -9.00 10.80
CA THR A 199 1.66 -8.45 10.54
C THR A 199 2.77 -9.33 11.10
N LYS A 200 2.57 -9.92 12.30
CA LYS A 200 3.56 -10.82 12.91
C LYS A 200 3.88 -12.05 12.06
N ARG A 201 2.90 -12.52 11.27
CA ARG A 201 3.08 -13.68 10.39
C ARG A 201 3.92 -13.37 9.15
N VAL A 202 3.85 -12.13 8.67
CA VAL A 202 4.57 -11.65 7.49
C VAL A 202 5.94 -11.09 7.87
N ALA A 203 5.95 -10.14 8.80
CA ALA A 203 7.14 -9.35 9.17
C ALA A 203 7.86 -9.86 10.43
N GLY A 204 7.36 -10.92 11.07
CA GLY A 204 7.91 -11.43 12.33
C GLY A 204 7.49 -10.61 13.56
N VAL A 205 7.83 -11.11 14.74
CA VAL A 205 7.48 -10.49 16.04
C VAL A 205 8.53 -9.48 16.48
N SER A 206 9.79 -9.70 16.13
CA SER A 206 10.90 -8.86 16.56
C SER A 206 11.47 -8.04 15.41
N HIS A 207 12.10 -6.90 15.73
CA HIS A 207 13.10 -6.18 14.92
C HIS A 207 12.73 -4.86 14.26
N LEU A 208 11.60 -4.28 14.54
CA LEU A 208 11.40 -2.91 14.07
C LEU A 208 12.30 -1.88 14.72
N ARG A 209 12.90 -2.21 15.85
CA ARG A 209 13.92 -1.34 16.46
C ARG A 209 15.22 -1.28 15.64
N ARG A 210 15.48 -2.27 14.78
CA ARG A 210 16.70 -2.33 13.94
C ARG A 210 16.47 -2.05 12.46
N VAL A 211 15.24 -2.20 11.97
CA VAL A 211 14.92 -1.86 10.59
C VAL A 211 14.67 -0.37 10.53
N GLY A 212 15.70 0.30 10.13
CA GLY A 212 15.88 1.71 10.11
C GLY A 212 14.64 2.55 10.04
N ALA A 213 14.58 3.51 10.94
CA ALA A 213 13.82 4.71 10.70
C ALA A 213 14.06 5.12 9.24
N CYS A 214 13.00 5.57 8.57
CA CYS A 214 13.12 6.33 7.35
C CYS A 214 14.26 7.35 7.52
N ASP A 215 15.12 7.51 6.52
CA ASP A 215 16.23 8.49 6.55
C ASP A 215 15.77 9.95 6.55
N CYS A 216 14.46 10.21 6.61
CA CYS A 216 13.95 11.58 6.69
C CYS A 216 14.19 12.20 8.08
N GLU A 217 14.40 13.52 8.11
CA GLU A 217 14.67 14.29 9.34
C GLU A 217 13.59 14.11 10.42
N SER A 218 12.31 14.04 10.04
CA SER A 218 11.20 13.82 10.96
C SER A 218 11.29 12.48 11.71
N CYS A 219 11.75 11.41 11.04
CA CYS A 219 11.92 10.11 11.67
C CYS A 219 13.20 10.02 12.51
N ARG A 220 14.28 10.74 12.11
CA ARG A 220 15.49 10.87 12.93
C ARG A 220 15.23 11.62 14.22
N GLY A 221 14.37 12.65 14.19
CA GLY A 221 13.95 13.40 15.38
C GLY A 221 13.17 12.57 16.40
N LEU A 222 12.29 11.68 15.93
CA LEU A 222 11.50 10.79 16.79
C LEU A 222 12.34 9.70 17.45
N THR A 223 13.35 9.16 16.78
CA THR A 223 14.30 8.18 17.35
C THR A 223 15.21 8.79 18.41
N ARG A 224 15.65 10.04 18.26
CA ARG A 224 16.43 10.75 19.29
C ARG A 224 15.62 11.03 20.55
N LYS A 225 14.34 11.42 20.44
CA LYS A 225 13.48 11.64 21.62
C LYS A 225 13.21 10.36 22.43
N ALA A 226 13.08 9.22 21.76
CA ALA A 226 12.87 7.94 22.45
C ALA A 226 14.15 7.43 23.17
N SER A 227 15.33 7.81 22.72
CA SER A 227 16.59 7.45 23.39
C SER A 227 16.92 8.32 24.60
N ILE A 228 16.44 9.55 24.62
CA ILE A 228 16.67 10.49 25.75
C ILE A 228 15.75 10.14 26.94
N SER A 229 14.54 9.64 26.70
CA SER A 229 13.60 9.25 27.77
C SER A 229 13.96 7.92 28.50
N LEU A 230 14.95 7.17 28.01
CA LEU A 230 15.44 5.94 28.63
C LEU A 230 16.75 6.14 29.42
N GLY A 231 17.32 7.35 29.41
CA GLY A 231 18.59 7.70 30.08
C GLY A 231 18.43 8.44 31.42
N GLU A 232 17.24 8.80 31.83
CA GLU A 232 16.99 9.57 33.07
C GLU A 232 16.27 8.78 34.18
N ALA A 233 16.39 7.46 34.17
CA ALA A 233 15.96 6.61 35.29
C ALA A 233 17.14 5.81 35.83
N ASN A 234 18.03 6.49 36.55
CA ASN A 234 18.91 5.95 37.58
C ASN A 234 19.22 7.03 38.61
#